data_89dbda18043a18ca472cc89caf55fbda
#
_entry.id   89dbda18043a18ca472cc89caf55fbda
#
_cell.length_a   1.000
_cell.length_b   1.000
_cell.length_c   1.000
_cell.angle_alpha   90.00
_cell.angle_beta   90.00
_cell.angle_gamma   90.00
#
_symmetry.space_group_name_H-M   'P 1'
#
loop_
_entity.id
_entity.type
_entity.pdbx_description
1 polymer ?
#
loop_
_entity_poly.entity_id
_entity_poly.type
_entity_poly.pdbx_seq_one_letter_code
_entity_poly.pdbx_strand_id
1 'polypeptide(L)'
;KDAGEGIFTGLFSLVQVFVTMNPDETVYFANPGPDGKFNMDYYFHLADFNNEPINDWKDIASTLLSIPMAHQLIGFYTVADNADGVLKVMRSYQYYAANAISDVVSKNKWDVGNQRGGYIWHTTGSGKTMTSFKSAQLIANSKDADKVVFLTDRIELGTQSLKEYRS
;
A
#
# COMPACT_ATOMS: atom_id res chain seq x y z
N LYS A 1 -26.93 16.20 -7.68
CA LYS A 1 -28.06 15.36 -7.23
C LYS A 1 -27.52 14.31 -6.31
N ASP A 2 -28.03 14.28 -5.12
CA ASP A 2 -27.86 13.25 -4.10
C ASP A 2 -26.48 13.17 -3.43
N ALA A 3 -25.99 14.31 -3.00
CA ALA A 3 -24.88 14.39 -2.03
C ALA A 3 -25.26 13.86 -0.62
N GLY A 4 -26.40 13.17 -0.50
CA GLY A 4 -26.91 12.68 0.78
C GLY A 4 -27.03 11.16 0.88
N GLU A 5 -27.03 10.42 -0.25
CA GLU A 5 -26.97 8.97 -0.21
C GLU A 5 -25.56 8.55 -0.61
N GLY A 6 -24.85 7.92 0.30
CA GLY A 6 -23.45 7.54 0.11
C GLY A 6 -23.27 6.71 -1.16
N ILE A 7 -22.53 7.23 -2.13
CA ILE A 7 -22.20 6.56 -3.41
C ILE A 7 -21.59 5.18 -3.15
N PHE A 8 -20.92 5.00 -2.01
CA PHE A 8 -20.22 3.80 -1.62
C PHE A 8 -21.03 2.87 -0.70
N THR A 9 -22.37 2.92 -0.80
CA THR A 9 -23.29 2.04 -0.05
C THR A 9 -23.83 0.91 -0.94
N GLY A 10 -24.51 -0.04 -0.34
CA GLY A 10 -25.08 -1.18 -1.06
C GLY A 10 -24.01 -2.04 -1.71
N LEU A 11 -24.16 -2.33 -3.00
CA LEU A 11 -23.22 -3.18 -3.75
C LEU A 11 -21.80 -2.58 -3.80
N PHE A 12 -21.70 -1.25 -3.90
CA PHE A 12 -20.39 -0.59 -3.94
C PHE A 12 -19.62 -0.64 -2.62
N SER A 13 -20.28 -0.93 -1.51
CA SER A 13 -19.58 -1.16 -0.24
C SER A 13 -18.69 -2.40 -0.23
N LEU A 14 -18.91 -3.33 -1.17
CA LEU A 14 -18.11 -4.53 -1.34
C LEU A 14 -16.87 -4.32 -2.22
N VAL A 15 -16.79 -3.20 -2.93
CA VAL A 15 -15.64 -2.86 -3.77
C VAL A 15 -14.54 -2.33 -2.88
N GLN A 16 -13.36 -2.92 -2.96
CA GLN A 16 -12.20 -2.53 -2.16
C GLN A 16 -11.40 -1.39 -2.80
N VAL A 17 -11.22 -1.45 -4.12
CA VAL A 17 -10.43 -0.48 -4.88
C VAL A 17 -11.22 -0.05 -6.11
N PHE A 18 -11.26 1.25 -6.34
CA PHE A 18 -11.81 1.85 -7.54
C PHE A 18 -10.68 2.30 -8.47
N VAL A 19 -10.90 2.13 -9.75
CA VAL A 19 -10.01 2.64 -10.81
C VAL A 19 -10.85 3.47 -11.76
N THR A 20 -10.40 4.67 -12.05
CA THR A 20 -11.00 5.50 -13.09
C THR A 20 -9.93 5.83 -14.14
N MET A 21 -10.29 5.65 -15.39
CA MET A 21 -9.36 5.74 -16.51
C MET A 21 -9.97 6.52 -17.67
N ASN A 22 -9.20 7.37 -18.25
CA ASN A 22 -9.44 8.00 -19.54
C ASN A 22 -8.18 7.80 -20.43
N PRO A 23 -8.17 8.23 -21.70
CA PRO A 23 -7.02 8.02 -22.58
C PRO A 23 -5.68 8.59 -22.06
N ASP A 24 -5.74 9.65 -21.26
CA ASP A 24 -4.58 10.46 -20.87
C ASP A 24 -4.19 10.27 -19.39
N GLU A 25 -5.08 9.69 -18.58
CA GLU A 25 -4.90 9.62 -17.14
C GLU A 25 -5.63 8.41 -16.54
N THR A 26 -4.97 7.78 -15.58
CA THR A 26 -5.59 6.74 -14.74
C THR A 26 -5.26 7.00 -13.28
N VAL A 27 -6.29 6.94 -12.44
CA VAL A 27 -6.13 7.02 -10.98
C VAL A 27 -6.82 5.85 -10.31
N TYR A 28 -6.28 5.43 -9.19
CA TYR A 28 -6.88 4.40 -8.33
C TYR A 28 -6.94 4.87 -6.88
N PHE A 29 -7.92 4.37 -6.15
CA PHE A 29 -8.13 4.71 -4.75
C PHE A 29 -8.89 3.60 -4.03
N ALA A 30 -8.69 3.52 -2.70
CA ALA A 30 -9.45 2.61 -1.86
C ALA A 30 -10.88 3.12 -1.65
N ASN A 31 -11.79 2.19 -1.34
CA ASN A 31 -13.15 2.56 -0.97
C ASN A 31 -13.14 3.45 0.27
N PRO A 32 -13.70 4.66 0.21
CA PRO A 32 -13.71 5.60 1.34
C PRO A 32 -14.67 5.21 2.47
N GLY A 33 -15.38 4.09 2.34
CA GLY A 33 -16.33 3.61 3.33
C GLY A 33 -17.70 4.28 3.26
N PRO A 34 -18.63 3.89 4.15
CA PRO A 34 -20.03 4.32 4.11
C PRO A 34 -20.23 5.82 4.33
N ASP A 35 -19.33 6.47 5.06
CA ASP A 35 -19.38 7.92 5.28
C ASP A 35 -18.88 8.72 4.08
N GLY A 36 -18.34 8.05 3.08
CA GLY A 36 -18.17 8.46 1.71
C GLY A 36 -17.50 9.81 1.45
N LYS A 37 -16.70 10.32 2.40
CA LYS A 37 -15.96 11.55 2.17
C LYS A 37 -14.78 11.26 1.27
N PHE A 38 -14.98 11.64 0.02
CA PHE A 38 -14.00 11.53 -1.02
C PHE A 38 -12.86 12.54 -0.75
N ASN A 39 -11.65 12.05 -0.55
CA ASN A 39 -10.48 12.89 -0.35
C ASN A 39 -9.53 12.73 -1.53
N MET A 40 -9.30 13.80 -2.26
CA MET A 40 -8.41 13.79 -3.43
C MET A 40 -6.95 13.46 -3.07
N ASP A 41 -6.54 13.63 -1.83
CA ASP A 41 -5.20 13.27 -1.37
C ASP A 41 -4.95 11.75 -1.39
N TYR A 42 -6.02 10.96 -1.47
CA TYR A 42 -5.97 9.49 -1.56
C TYR A 42 -6.17 8.94 -2.97
N TYR A 43 -6.11 9.80 -3.98
CA TYR A 43 -5.99 9.39 -5.38
C TYR A 43 -4.55 9.16 -5.76
N PHE A 44 -4.29 8.04 -6.38
CA PHE A 44 -2.94 7.70 -6.75
C PHE A 44 -2.88 7.38 -8.24
N HIS A 45 -1.88 7.96 -8.89
CA HIS A 45 -1.47 7.53 -10.22
C HIS A 45 -0.63 6.27 -10.11
N LEU A 46 -0.75 5.39 -11.09
CA LEU A 46 0.21 4.31 -11.22
C LEU A 46 1.56 4.92 -11.61
N ALA A 47 2.62 4.41 -11.01
CA ALA A 47 3.98 4.79 -11.38
C ALA A 47 4.84 3.54 -11.51
N ASP A 48 5.92 3.66 -12.27
CA ASP A 48 6.93 2.63 -12.40
C ASP A 48 7.87 2.57 -11.17
N PHE A 49 8.88 1.72 -11.24
CA PHE A 49 9.89 1.57 -10.19
C PHE A 49 10.69 2.86 -9.92
N ASN A 50 10.85 3.72 -10.91
CA ASN A 50 11.54 5.01 -10.79
C ASN A 50 10.60 6.13 -10.30
N ASN A 51 9.35 5.79 -9.99
CA ASN A 51 8.28 6.71 -9.62
C ASN A 51 7.86 7.66 -10.76
N GLU A 52 8.05 7.22 -12.01
CA GLU A 52 7.55 7.92 -13.18
C GLU A 52 6.10 7.51 -13.47
N PRO A 53 5.17 8.46 -13.66
CA PRO A 53 3.77 8.14 -13.89
C PRO A 53 3.55 7.33 -15.16
N ILE A 54 2.72 6.29 -15.07
CA ILE A 54 2.26 5.49 -16.21
C ILE A 54 0.85 5.93 -16.54
N ASN A 55 0.67 6.56 -17.70
CA ASN A 55 -0.62 7.13 -18.12
C ASN A 55 -1.24 6.40 -19.32
N ASP A 56 -0.43 5.69 -20.14
CA ASP A 56 -0.97 4.94 -21.28
C ASP A 56 -1.91 3.82 -20.80
N TRP A 57 -3.12 3.82 -21.35
CA TRP A 57 -4.15 2.87 -20.92
C TRP A 57 -3.78 1.39 -21.21
N LYS A 58 -2.94 1.12 -22.22
CA LYS A 58 -2.48 -0.24 -22.53
C LYS A 58 -1.48 -0.72 -21.50
N ASP A 59 -0.60 0.17 -21.06
CA ASP A 59 0.36 -0.13 -20.00
C ASP A 59 -0.37 -0.32 -18.66
N ILE A 60 -1.37 0.52 -18.38
CA ILE A 60 -2.24 0.33 -17.21
C ILE A 60 -2.99 -1.02 -17.28
N ALA A 61 -3.55 -1.36 -18.43
CA ALA A 61 -4.28 -2.61 -18.60
C ALA A 61 -3.37 -3.84 -18.42
N SER A 62 -2.14 -3.76 -18.92
CA SER A 62 -1.17 -4.86 -18.82
C SER A 62 -0.48 -4.95 -17.46
N THR A 63 -0.46 -3.88 -16.67
CA THR A 63 0.17 -3.81 -15.34
C THR A 63 -0.87 -3.82 -14.22
N LEU A 64 -1.46 -2.67 -13.89
CA LEU A 64 -2.38 -2.50 -12.76
C LEU A 64 -3.61 -3.41 -12.85
N LEU A 65 -4.20 -3.51 -14.04
CA LEU A 65 -5.41 -4.31 -14.28
C LEU A 65 -5.10 -5.76 -14.66
N SER A 66 -3.82 -6.14 -14.73
CA SER A 66 -3.46 -7.55 -14.89
C SER A 66 -3.92 -8.35 -13.66
N ILE A 67 -4.35 -9.59 -13.87
CA ILE A 67 -4.82 -10.44 -12.78
C ILE A 67 -3.80 -10.55 -11.64
N PRO A 68 -2.49 -10.80 -11.89
CA PRO A 68 -1.51 -10.89 -10.82
C PRO A 68 -1.39 -9.60 -10.02
N MET A 69 -1.31 -8.43 -10.68
CA MET A 69 -1.14 -7.16 -9.99
C MET A 69 -2.40 -6.72 -9.26
N ALA A 70 -3.57 -6.84 -9.89
CA ALA A 70 -4.86 -6.52 -9.26
C ALA A 70 -5.09 -7.38 -8.01
N HIS A 71 -4.79 -8.68 -8.08
CA HIS A 71 -4.87 -9.58 -6.94
C HIS A 71 -3.91 -9.18 -5.81
N GLN A 72 -2.68 -8.81 -6.14
CA GLN A 72 -1.72 -8.34 -5.15
C GLN A 72 -2.17 -7.02 -4.51
N LEU A 73 -2.63 -6.06 -5.32
CA LEU A 73 -3.09 -4.77 -4.82
C LEU A 73 -4.24 -4.93 -3.82
N ILE A 74 -5.23 -5.73 -4.17
CA ILE A 74 -6.40 -5.98 -3.33
C ILE A 74 -6.02 -6.83 -2.10
N GLY A 75 -5.33 -7.94 -2.30
CA GLY A 75 -5.07 -8.92 -1.25
C GLY A 75 -3.93 -8.53 -0.29
N PHE A 76 -2.91 -7.86 -0.80
CA PHE A 76 -1.69 -7.62 -0.03
C PHE A 76 -1.37 -6.15 0.20
N TYR A 77 -1.76 -5.25 -0.71
CA TYR A 77 -1.38 -3.83 -0.64
C TYR A 77 -2.55 -2.88 -0.36
N THR A 78 -3.67 -3.43 0.05
CA THR A 78 -4.76 -2.69 0.69
C THR A 78 -4.72 -2.95 2.18
N VAL A 79 -4.84 -1.91 2.99
CA VAL A 79 -4.78 -1.96 4.45
C VAL A 79 -6.10 -1.47 5.01
N ALA A 80 -6.70 -2.24 5.89
CA ALA A 80 -7.84 -1.78 6.68
C ALA A 80 -7.30 -0.98 7.87
N ASP A 81 -7.66 0.30 7.94
CA ASP A 81 -7.34 1.15 9.08
C ASP A 81 -8.52 1.13 10.05
N ASN A 82 -8.36 0.40 11.13
CA ASN A 82 -9.42 0.27 12.13
C ASN A 82 -9.64 1.57 12.92
N ALA A 83 -8.66 2.46 12.97
CA ALA A 83 -8.81 3.73 13.69
C ALA A 83 -9.74 4.68 12.97
N ASP A 84 -9.66 4.72 11.64
CA ASP A 84 -10.48 5.57 10.78
C ASP A 84 -11.69 4.81 10.19
N GLY A 85 -11.70 3.48 10.28
CA GLY A 85 -12.73 2.62 9.70
C GLY A 85 -12.74 2.59 8.17
N VAL A 86 -11.60 2.90 7.54
CA VAL A 86 -11.49 3.03 6.09
C VAL A 86 -10.41 2.12 5.52
N LEU A 87 -10.54 1.79 4.24
CA LEU A 87 -9.48 1.12 3.50
C LEU A 87 -8.47 2.14 2.97
N LYS A 88 -7.21 1.77 3.03
CA LYS A 88 -6.09 2.53 2.44
C LYS A 88 -5.35 1.65 1.45
N VAL A 89 -5.22 2.10 0.22
CA VAL A 89 -4.41 1.40 -0.79
C VAL A 89 -3.03 2.03 -0.87
N MET A 90 -2.01 1.21 -1.06
CA MET A 90 -0.62 1.67 -1.15
C MET A 90 -0.36 2.38 -2.48
N ARG A 91 0.48 3.40 -2.43
CA ARG A 91 1.04 4.07 -3.61
C ARG A 91 2.08 3.17 -4.29
N SER A 92 2.32 3.39 -5.56
CA SER A 92 3.25 2.56 -6.34
C SER A 92 4.64 2.43 -5.70
N TYR A 93 5.25 3.53 -5.27
CA TYR A 93 6.57 3.49 -4.62
C TYR A 93 6.57 2.74 -3.28
N GLN A 94 5.46 2.76 -2.54
CA GLN A 94 5.32 1.98 -1.31
C GLN A 94 5.24 0.48 -1.62
N TYR A 95 4.49 0.13 -2.66
CA TYR A 95 4.41 -1.23 -3.17
C TYR A 95 5.80 -1.76 -3.54
N TYR A 96 6.55 -1.01 -4.36
CA TYR A 96 7.90 -1.42 -4.76
C TYR A 96 8.86 -1.52 -3.57
N ALA A 97 8.77 -0.60 -2.62
CA ALA A 97 9.57 -0.63 -1.41
C ALA A 97 9.27 -1.87 -0.55
N ALA A 98 7.99 -2.18 -0.33
CA ALA A 98 7.58 -3.36 0.44
C ALA A 98 8.01 -4.66 -0.24
N ASN A 99 7.88 -4.75 -1.56
CA ASN A 99 8.37 -5.89 -2.33
C ASN A 99 9.89 -6.04 -2.22
N ALA A 100 10.64 -4.97 -2.39
CA ALA A 100 12.10 -5.00 -2.30
C ALA A 100 12.57 -5.48 -0.91
N ILE A 101 11.91 -5.04 0.15
CA ILE A 101 12.21 -5.49 1.52
C ILE A 101 11.90 -6.99 1.66
N SER A 102 10.72 -7.43 1.24
CA SER A 102 10.30 -8.83 1.30
C SER A 102 11.25 -9.74 0.49
N ASP A 103 11.63 -9.32 -0.70
CA ASP A 103 12.56 -10.02 -1.57
C ASP A 103 13.94 -10.20 -0.94
N VAL A 104 14.46 -9.15 -0.30
CA VAL A 104 15.75 -9.25 0.40
C VAL A 104 15.67 -10.25 1.55
N VAL A 105 14.58 -10.25 2.30
CA VAL A 105 14.41 -11.17 3.42
C VAL A 105 14.28 -12.61 2.95
N SER A 106 13.46 -12.86 1.93
CA SER A 106 13.19 -14.23 1.45
C SER A 106 14.33 -14.83 0.65
N LYS A 107 15.09 -14.02 -0.09
CA LYS A 107 16.14 -14.51 -1.01
C LYS A 107 17.51 -14.61 -0.37
N ASN A 108 17.76 -13.91 0.75
CA ASN A 108 19.05 -13.95 1.41
C ASN A 108 19.22 -15.20 2.27
N LYS A 109 20.40 -15.81 2.19
CA LYS A 109 20.81 -16.90 3.08
C LYS A 109 21.47 -16.31 4.33
N TRP A 110 20.67 -15.96 5.32
CA TRP A 110 21.08 -15.24 6.53
C TRP A 110 22.06 -15.99 7.43
N ASP A 111 22.18 -17.30 7.26
CA ASP A 111 23.08 -18.21 7.96
C ASP A 111 24.53 -18.17 7.43
N VAL A 112 24.79 -17.56 6.27
CA VAL A 112 26.10 -17.56 5.59
C VAL A 112 26.93 -16.30 5.88
N GLY A 113 26.61 -15.53 6.89
CA GLY A 113 27.55 -14.57 7.53
C GLY A 113 28.16 -13.45 6.69
N ASN A 114 27.52 -12.89 5.67
CA ASN A 114 27.90 -11.64 4.99
C ASN A 114 26.71 -10.96 4.33
N GLN A 115 25.53 -11.34 4.72
CA GLN A 115 24.30 -10.80 4.13
C GLN A 115 24.07 -9.38 4.63
N ARG A 116 23.97 -8.47 3.71
CA ARG A 116 23.65 -7.08 3.99
C ARG A 116 22.15 -6.87 3.77
N GLY A 117 21.53 -6.14 4.68
CA GLY A 117 20.21 -5.59 4.46
C GLY A 117 20.20 -4.54 3.36
N GLY A 118 19.22 -3.67 3.37
CA GLY A 118 19.11 -2.56 2.45
C GLY A 118 18.61 -1.31 3.16
N TYR A 119 18.37 -0.28 2.39
CA TYR A 119 17.73 0.93 2.85
C TYR A 119 16.69 1.38 1.82
N ILE A 120 15.65 2.04 2.31
CA ILE A 120 14.63 2.68 1.48
C ILE A 120 14.68 4.18 1.78
N TRP A 121 14.86 4.97 0.75
CA TRP A 121 14.88 6.42 0.86
C TRP A 121 13.47 6.97 0.66
N HIS A 122 12.87 7.40 1.75
CA HIS A 122 11.56 8.02 1.75
C HIS A 122 11.63 9.44 2.30
N THR A 123 10.93 10.38 1.66
CA THR A 123 10.77 11.75 2.18
C THR A 123 9.83 11.79 3.38
N THR A 124 9.81 12.91 4.08
CA THR A 124 8.86 13.14 5.18
C THR A 124 7.43 13.15 4.61
N GLY A 125 6.50 12.51 5.31
CA GLY A 125 5.09 12.43 4.89
C GLY A 125 4.79 11.42 3.78
N SER A 126 5.78 10.65 3.28
CA SER A 126 5.58 9.66 2.22
C SER A 126 4.98 8.33 2.69
N GLY A 127 4.54 8.22 3.95
CA GLY A 127 3.92 7.01 4.49
C GLY A 127 4.92 5.91 4.84
N LYS A 128 6.10 6.26 5.37
CA LYS A 128 7.11 5.31 5.85
C LYS A 128 6.53 4.25 6.79
N THR A 129 5.67 4.67 7.71
CA THR A 129 5.04 3.79 8.70
C THR A 129 4.19 2.72 8.02
N MET A 130 3.37 3.09 7.04
CA MET A 130 2.56 2.14 6.28
C MET A 130 3.43 1.16 5.49
N THR A 131 4.50 1.64 4.86
CA THR A 131 5.44 0.79 4.12
C THR A 131 6.12 -0.21 5.06
N SER A 132 6.61 0.23 6.21
CA SER A 132 7.27 -0.64 7.19
C SER A 132 6.30 -1.65 7.82
N PHE A 133 5.10 -1.21 8.18
CA PHE A 133 4.04 -2.09 8.66
C PHE A 133 3.72 -3.19 7.65
N LYS A 134 3.50 -2.81 6.40
CA LYS A 134 3.13 -3.76 5.36
C LYS A 134 4.26 -4.75 5.06
N SER A 135 5.50 -4.27 5.03
CA SER A 135 6.66 -5.15 4.89
C SER A 135 6.76 -6.16 6.03
N ALA A 136 6.56 -5.71 7.27
CA ALA A 136 6.56 -6.59 8.43
C ALA A 136 5.43 -7.65 8.35
N GLN A 137 4.24 -7.24 7.92
CA GLN A 137 3.10 -8.14 7.74
C GLN A 137 3.37 -9.20 6.66
N LEU A 138 3.95 -8.79 5.52
CA LEU A 138 4.30 -9.72 4.44
C LEU A 138 5.32 -10.75 4.90
N ILE A 139 6.39 -10.31 5.57
CA ILE A 139 7.44 -11.19 6.10
C ILE A 139 6.88 -12.16 7.15
N ALA A 140 6.02 -11.68 8.04
CA ALA A 140 5.39 -12.54 9.05
C ALA A 140 4.45 -13.58 8.40
N ASN A 141 3.70 -13.20 7.37
CA ASN A 141 2.77 -14.09 6.67
C ASN A 141 3.48 -15.14 5.83
N SER A 142 4.60 -14.79 5.20
CA SER A 142 5.44 -15.72 4.42
C SER A 142 6.23 -16.69 5.29
N LYS A 143 6.34 -16.39 6.60
CA LYS A 143 7.17 -17.15 7.56
C LYS A 143 8.67 -17.14 7.23
N ASP A 144 9.13 -16.13 6.51
CA ASP A 144 10.55 -15.94 6.21
C ASP A 144 11.34 -15.46 7.44
N ALA A 145 10.65 -14.99 8.47
CA ALA A 145 11.24 -14.65 9.76
C ALA A 145 10.26 -14.98 10.90
N ASP A 146 10.82 -15.46 12.02
CA ASP A 146 10.04 -15.78 13.24
C ASP A 146 9.59 -14.52 13.99
N LYS A 147 10.35 -13.45 13.88
CA LYS A 147 10.08 -12.18 14.55
C LYS A 147 10.50 -11.01 13.69
N VAL A 148 9.72 -9.95 13.72
CA VAL A 148 10.05 -8.66 13.12
C VAL A 148 10.20 -7.63 14.24
N VAL A 149 11.34 -6.94 14.27
CA VAL A 149 11.63 -5.91 15.27
C VAL A 149 11.64 -4.55 14.57
N PHE A 150 10.81 -3.65 15.04
CA PHE A 150 10.74 -2.28 14.55
C PHE A 150 11.48 -1.35 15.54
N LEU A 151 12.59 -0.76 15.06
CA LEU A 151 13.40 0.16 15.86
C LEU A 151 13.16 1.60 15.37
N THR A 152 12.84 2.50 16.30
CA THR A 152 12.69 3.94 16.02
C THR A 152 13.67 4.75 16.87
N ASP A 153 14.10 5.88 16.33
CA ASP A 153 14.99 6.82 17.04
C ASP A 153 14.23 7.81 17.93
N ARG A 154 12.91 7.90 17.79
CA ARG A 154 12.06 8.86 18.53
C ARG A 154 10.87 8.16 19.18
N ILE A 155 10.63 8.48 20.45
CA ILE A 155 9.51 7.93 21.23
C ILE A 155 8.15 8.30 20.58
N GLU A 156 8.00 9.51 20.06
CA GLU A 156 6.78 9.98 19.41
C GLU A 156 6.45 9.15 18.15
N LEU A 157 7.46 8.86 17.32
CA LEU A 157 7.30 7.98 16.15
C LEU A 157 6.98 6.54 16.57
N GLY A 158 7.56 6.08 17.66
CA GLY A 158 7.25 4.76 18.23
C GLY A 158 5.79 4.65 18.66
N THR A 159 5.24 5.68 19.31
CA THR A 159 3.84 5.70 19.78
C THR A 159 2.85 5.79 18.61
N GLN A 160 3.16 6.60 17.60
CA GLN A 160 2.35 6.71 16.38
C GLN A 160 2.35 5.38 15.61
N SER A 161 3.53 4.80 15.42
CA SER A 161 3.68 3.50 14.75
C SER A 161 2.94 2.38 15.50
N LEU A 162 3.01 2.35 16.84
CA LEU A 162 2.27 1.38 17.65
C LEU A 162 0.75 1.48 17.48
N LYS A 163 0.21 2.68 17.32
CA LYS A 163 -1.21 2.85 17.00
C LYS A 163 -1.57 2.23 15.65
N GLU A 164 -0.77 2.53 14.64
CA GLU A 164 -0.99 2.01 13.28
C GLU A 164 -0.77 0.48 13.20
N TYR A 165 0.19 -0.07 13.97
CA TYR A 165 0.44 -1.51 14.02
C TYR A 165 -0.60 -2.31 14.82
N ARG A 166 -1.40 -1.66 15.64
CA ARG A 166 -2.48 -2.30 16.43
C ARG A 166 -3.87 -2.13 15.82
N SER A 167 -3.99 -1.25 14.83
CA SER A 167 -5.22 -1.08 14.05
C SER A 167 -5.35 -2.18 13.01
#